data_62a2c7452f2415e6649e4777b7893f3f
#
_entry.id   62a2c7452f2415e6649e4777b7893f3f
#
_cell.length_a   1.000
_cell.length_b   1.000
_cell.length_c   1.000
_cell.angle_alpha   90.00
_cell.angle_beta   90.00
_cell.angle_gamma   90.00
#
_symmetry.space_group_name_H-M   'P 1'
#
loop_
_entity.id
_entity.type
_entity.pdbx_description
1 polymer ?
#
loop_
_entity_poly.entity_id
_entity_poly.type
_entity_poly.pdbx_seq_one_letter_code
_entity_poly.pdbx_strand_id
1 'polypeptide(L)'
;MPKYDAIIIGGGHNGLVTAAYLARAGRRVLVLERRELVGGCAVTEAIWPGYRVSTGAYLTSLMQERIVRELELERFGYQVDAKDPAFFSAFPDGRFFFMWQDRARTLAEIAKFSRHDAEVYPAYEDRLERLSQVVEALLLTTPPRFPPAGPGDLIDYLKLAARMRGLSGAEMVALVKIFTQSAAEFLDEWFESEQVKVTLSTDGVIGANGGPRSPGTAYILLHHCMGGVAGHRGLWGFVRGGMGAVSDAIAASARAAGAAIRTAAPVAQVLVRGGRAWAVVLESGERIEGGAIASNLDPKVTFLRLLEERHLP
;
A
#
# COMPACT_ATOMS: atom_id res chain seq x y z
N MET A 1 3.60 -24.55 -27.35
CA MET A 1 3.03 -23.35 -26.72
C MET A 1 3.38 -23.38 -25.24
N PRO A 2 3.71 -22.26 -24.59
CA PRO A 2 3.99 -22.27 -23.16
C PRO A 2 2.77 -22.78 -22.37
N LYS A 3 3.03 -23.48 -21.26
CA LYS A 3 1.97 -24.06 -20.40
C LYS A 3 1.09 -22.95 -19.79
N TYR A 4 1.68 -21.77 -19.48
CA TYR A 4 1.02 -20.62 -18.90
C TYR A 4 1.19 -19.39 -19.80
N ASP A 5 0.14 -18.57 -19.85
CA ASP A 5 0.20 -17.30 -20.55
C ASP A 5 0.96 -16.25 -19.72
N ALA A 6 0.88 -16.36 -18.38
CA ALA A 6 1.66 -15.55 -17.45
C ALA A 6 2.12 -16.38 -16.24
N ILE A 7 3.34 -16.11 -15.77
CA ILE A 7 3.89 -16.58 -14.50
C ILE A 7 4.13 -15.38 -13.61
N ILE A 8 3.59 -15.41 -12.39
CA ILE A 8 3.78 -14.38 -11.37
C ILE A 8 4.76 -14.92 -10.32
N ILE A 9 5.89 -14.25 -10.13
CA ILE A 9 6.87 -14.60 -9.10
C ILE A 9 6.54 -13.80 -7.85
N GLY A 10 6.21 -14.48 -6.76
CA GLY A 10 5.81 -13.93 -5.48
C GLY A 10 4.30 -13.86 -5.30
N GLY A 11 3.82 -14.59 -4.28
CA GLY A 11 2.41 -14.65 -3.87
C GLY A 11 2.01 -13.59 -2.85
N GLY A 12 2.66 -12.41 -2.86
CA GLY A 12 2.21 -11.25 -2.10
C GLY A 12 0.88 -10.71 -2.65
N HIS A 13 0.19 -9.86 -1.89
CA HIS A 13 -1.14 -9.36 -2.26
C HIS A 13 -1.19 -8.73 -3.66
N ASN A 14 -0.18 -7.97 -4.10
CA ASN A 14 -0.14 -7.39 -5.45
C ASN A 14 0.00 -8.46 -6.54
N GLY A 15 0.84 -9.48 -6.31
CA GLY A 15 0.98 -10.61 -7.24
C GLY A 15 -0.32 -11.41 -7.35
N LEU A 16 -1.01 -11.62 -6.23
CA LEU A 16 -2.31 -12.31 -6.19
C LEU A 16 -3.39 -11.50 -6.91
N VAL A 17 -3.45 -10.17 -6.71
CA VAL A 17 -4.37 -9.28 -7.44
C VAL A 17 -4.11 -9.35 -8.94
N THR A 18 -2.84 -9.28 -9.35
CA THR A 18 -2.44 -9.40 -10.77
C THR A 18 -2.89 -10.75 -11.34
N ALA A 19 -2.69 -11.84 -10.61
CA ALA A 19 -3.10 -13.18 -11.02
C ALA A 19 -4.64 -13.27 -11.16
N ALA A 20 -5.39 -12.70 -10.22
CA ALA A 20 -6.85 -12.70 -10.26
C ALA A 20 -7.39 -11.97 -11.50
N TYR A 21 -6.89 -10.78 -11.80
CA TYR A 21 -7.31 -10.03 -12.98
C TYR A 21 -6.94 -10.74 -14.29
N LEU A 22 -5.75 -11.29 -14.40
CA LEU A 22 -5.34 -12.03 -15.60
C LEU A 22 -6.16 -13.30 -15.81
N ALA A 23 -6.45 -14.04 -14.72
CA ALA A 23 -7.28 -15.24 -14.80
C ALA A 23 -8.73 -14.90 -15.18
N ARG A 24 -9.31 -13.82 -14.62
CA ARG A 24 -10.64 -13.30 -15.02
C ARG A 24 -10.68 -12.87 -16.49
N ALA A 25 -9.55 -12.43 -17.04
CA ALA A 25 -9.41 -12.15 -18.47
C ALA A 25 -9.15 -13.42 -19.33
N GLY A 26 -9.36 -14.61 -18.78
CA GLY A 26 -9.23 -15.90 -19.49
C GLY A 26 -7.79 -16.34 -19.73
N ARG A 27 -6.81 -15.77 -19.03
CA ARG A 27 -5.39 -16.18 -19.15
C ARG A 27 -5.07 -17.34 -18.22
N ARG A 28 -4.25 -18.28 -18.70
CA ARG A 28 -3.69 -19.34 -17.87
C ARG A 28 -2.55 -18.76 -17.03
N VAL A 29 -2.77 -18.61 -15.73
CA VAL A 29 -1.85 -17.95 -14.81
C VAL A 29 -1.31 -18.92 -13.79
N LEU A 30 -0.01 -18.82 -13.51
CA LEU A 30 0.65 -19.52 -12.40
C LEU A 30 1.30 -18.50 -11.48
N VAL A 31 0.98 -18.55 -10.19
CA VAL A 31 1.70 -17.84 -9.13
C VAL A 31 2.68 -18.82 -8.48
N LEU A 32 3.93 -18.38 -8.29
CA LEU A 32 4.99 -19.13 -7.61
C LEU A 32 5.38 -18.39 -6.34
N GLU A 33 5.12 -18.98 -5.20
CA GLU A 33 5.46 -18.44 -3.88
C GLU A 33 6.49 -19.33 -3.19
N ARG A 34 7.57 -18.74 -2.66
CA ARG A 34 8.65 -19.49 -2.00
C ARG A 34 8.24 -20.10 -0.65
N ARG A 35 7.35 -19.41 0.08
CA ARG A 35 6.85 -19.87 1.38
C ARG A 35 5.73 -20.91 1.19
N GLU A 36 5.37 -21.59 2.26
CA GLU A 36 4.23 -22.51 2.27
C GLU A 36 2.88 -21.78 2.27
N LEU A 37 2.89 -20.47 2.55
CA LEU A 37 1.71 -19.61 2.59
C LEU A 37 1.88 -18.39 1.70
N VAL A 38 0.79 -17.87 1.19
CA VAL A 38 0.73 -16.63 0.39
C VAL A 38 0.60 -15.40 1.27
N GLY A 39 0.82 -14.21 0.69
CA GLY A 39 0.51 -12.94 1.32
C GLY A 39 1.68 -11.94 1.39
N GLY A 40 2.93 -12.40 1.29
CA GLY A 40 4.09 -11.54 1.45
C GLY A 40 4.14 -10.93 2.85
N CYS A 41 3.96 -9.59 2.98
CA CYS A 41 3.85 -8.92 4.27
C CYS A 41 2.42 -8.95 4.85
N ALA A 42 1.39 -9.28 4.05
CA ALA A 42 0.02 -9.42 4.51
C ALA A 42 -0.27 -10.89 4.88
N VAL A 43 0.32 -11.34 5.98
CA VAL A 43 0.22 -12.72 6.49
C VAL A 43 -0.19 -12.75 7.96
N THR A 44 -0.82 -13.87 8.36
CA THR A 44 -1.12 -14.18 9.77
C THR A 44 -0.52 -15.53 10.08
N GLU A 45 0.37 -15.59 11.06
CA GLU A 45 1.16 -16.77 11.38
C GLU A 45 0.97 -17.19 12.84
N ALA A 46 1.05 -18.50 13.09
CA ALA A 46 1.12 -19.03 14.44
C ALA A 46 2.57 -18.96 14.94
N ILE A 47 2.88 -17.96 15.76
CA ILE A 47 4.25 -17.78 16.30
C ILE A 47 4.45 -18.52 17.63
N TRP A 48 3.34 -18.79 18.33
CA TRP A 48 3.29 -19.67 19.51
C TRP A 48 2.04 -20.56 19.47
N PRO A 49 2.04 -21.70 20.13
CA PRO A 49 0.83 -22.51 20.24
C PRO A 49 -0.37 -21.73 20.75
N GLY A 50 -1.44 -21.71 19.96
CA GLY A 50 -2.67 -20.96 20.26
C GLY A 50 -2.67 -19.47 19.93
N TYR A 51 -1.54 -18.88 19.49
CA TYR A 51 -1.45 -17.46 19.16
C TYR A 51 -1.13 -17.23 17.69
N ARG A 52 -2.05 -16.58 17.00
CA ARG A 52 -1.89 -16.16 15.60
C ARG A 52 -1.76 -14.64 15.54
N VAL A 53 -0.72 -14.15 14.85
CA VAL A 53 -0.45 -12.72 14.74
C VAL A 53 -0.14 -12.35 13.29
N SER A 54 -0.44 -11.12 12.94
CA SER A 54 0.00 -10.52 11.68
C SER A 54 1.46 -10.10 11.83
N THR A 55 2.38 -10.80 11.15
CA THR A 55 3.83 -10.66 11.36
C THR A 55 4.49 -9.59 10.51
N GLY A 56 3.77 -9.04 9.54
CA GLY A 56 4.23 -7.92 8.72
C GLY A 56 3.27 -6.73 8.83
N ALA A 57 2.37 -6.55 7.85
CA ALA A 57 1.30 -5.57 7.97
C ALA A 57 0.32 -5.98 9.09
N TYR A 58 -0.18 -5.01 9.87
CA TYR A 58 -1.04 -5.29 11.03
C TYR A 58 -2.44 -4.69 10.92
N LEU A 59 -2.64 -3.72 10.03
CA LEU A 59 -3.91 -3.05 9.77
C LEU A 59 -4.11 -2.84 8.27
N THR A 60 -5.36 -2.62 7.87
CA THR A 60 -5.73 -2.24 6.51
C THR A 60 -6.38 -0.86 6.47
N SER A 61 -6.06 -0.07 5.45
CA SER A 61 -6.77 1.16 5.08
C SER A 61 -6.61 1.48 3.59
N LEU A 62 -5.50 1.08 2.98
CA LEU A 62 -5.09 1.46 1.62
C LEU A 62 -5.55 0.46 0.54
N MET A 63 -6.29 -0.57 0.92
CA MET A 63 -6.87 -1.50 -0.05
C MET A 63 -7.90 -0.76 -0.88
N GLN A 64 -7.67 -0.71 -2.19
CA GLN A 64 -8.55 -0.01 -3.11
C GLN A 64 -9.94 -0.67 -3.15
N GLU A 65 -11.01 0.06 -2.86
CA GLU A 65 -12.39 -0.44 -2.90
C GLU A 65 -12.77 -1.05 -4.25
N ARG A 66 -12.18 -0.53 -5.31
CA ARG A 66 -12.33 -1.07 -6.66
C ARG A 66 -11.88 -2.54 -6.72
N ILE A 67 -10.73 -2.87 -6.12
CA ILE A 67 -10.19 -4.24 -6.07
C ILE A 67 -11.10 -5.12 -5.24
N VAL A 68 -11.53 -4.66 -4.06
CA VAL A 68 -12.44 -5.40 -3.18
C VAL A 68 -13.71 -5.78 -3.93
N ARG A 69 -14.33 -4.82 -4.61
CA ARG A 69 -15.56 -5.01 -5.37
C ARG A 69 -15.36 -5.87 -6.61
N GLU A 70 -14.38 -5.56 -7.47
CA GLU A 70 -14.15 -6.26 -8.73
C GLU A 70 -13.72 -7.71 -8.54
N LEU A 71 -12.96 -8.00 -7.49
CA LEU A 71 -12.53 -9.36 -7.15
C LEU A 71 -13.49 -10.08 -6.19
N GLU A 72 -14.59 -9.42 -5.78
CA GLU A 72 -15.63 -9.97 -4.89
C GLU A 72 -15.04 -10.49 -3.56
N LEU A 73 -14.07 -9.76 -2.97
CA LEU A 73 -13.27 -10.27 -1.86
C LEU A 73 -14.11 -10.60 -0.62
N GLU A 74 -15.21 -9.88 -0.38
CA GLU A 74 -16.14 -10.16 0.73
C GLU A 74 -16.78 -11.56 0.60
N ARG A 75 -17.08 -12.00 -0.62
CA ARG A 75 -17.55 -13.36 -0.91
C ARG A 75 -16.52 -14.43 -0.51
N PHE A 76 -15.25 -14.06 -0.52
CA PHE A 76 -14.14 -14.93 -0.16
C PHE A 76 -13.64 -14.72 1.27
N GLY A 77 -14.43 -14.03 2.12
CA GLY A 77 -14.17 -13.89 3.54
C GLY A 77 -13.41 -12.63 3.96
N TYR A 78 -13.18 -11.67 3.05
CA TYR A 78 -12.62 -10.37 3.43
C TYR A 78 -13.63 -9.58 4.26
N GLN A 79 -13.31 -9.34 5.53
CA GLN A 79 -14.11 -8.55 6.45
C GLN A 79 -13.20 -7.67 7.28
N VAL A 80 -13.61 -6.41 7.48
CA VAL A 80 -12.82 -5.41 8.22
C VAL A 80 -13.67 -4.77 9.28
N ASP A 81 -13.17 -4.75 10.50
CA ASP A 81 -13.74 -4.00 11.62
C ASP A 81 -12.99 -2.67 11.74
N ALA A 82 -13.73 -1.57 11.79
CA ALA A 82 -13.18 -0.25 11.93
C ALA A 82 -12.47 -0.09 13.31
N LYS A 83 -11.29 0.54 13.31
CA LYS A 83 -10.53 0.79 14.52
C LYS A 83 -11.05 2.04 15.24
N ASP A 84 -11.60 1.90 16.44
CA ASP A 84 -12.01 3.01 17.32
C ASP A 84 -11.72 2.66 18.79
N PRO A 85 -10.85 3.41 19.49
CA PRO A 85 -10.14 4.61 19.04
C PRO A 85 -9.16 4.34 17.90
N ALA A 86 -8.99 5.37 17.03
CA ALA A 86 -8.09 5.29 15.89
C ALA A 86 -6.62 5.16 16.31
N PHE A 87 -6.23 5.85 17.40
CA PHE A 87 -4.87 5.81 17.94
C PHE A 87 -4.84 6.00 19.45
N PHE A 88 -3.77 5.52 20.07
CA PHE A 88 -3.46 5.71 21.50
C PHE A 88 -1.98 5.99 21.66
N SER A 89 -1.66 7.07 22.40
CA SER A 89 -0.30 7.39 22.84
C SER A 89 -0.25 7.49 24.35
N ALA A 90 0.74 6.85 24.97
CA ALA A 90 1.09 7.01 26.37
C ALA A 90 2.40 7.79 26.49
N PHE A 91 2.47 8.69 27.46
CA PHE A 91 3.65 9.51 27.70
C PHE A 91 4.32 9.18 29.05
N PRO A 92 5.64 9.45 29.19
CA PRO A 92 6.40 9.11 30.40
C PRO A 92 5.88 9.80 31.68
N ASP A 93 5.17 10.92 31.54
CA ASP A 93 4.59 11.69 32.67
C ASP A 93 3.24 11.12 33.15
N GLY A 94 2.81 9.97 32.60
CA GLY A 94 1.56 9.30 32.96
C GLY A 94 0.33 9.83 32.23
N ARG A 95 0.47 10.89 31.44
CA ARG A 95 -0.61 11.36 30.56
C ARG A 95 -0.77 10.43 29.36
N PHE A 96 -1.92 10.47 28.73
CA PHE A 96 -2.23 9.70 27.52
C PHE A 96 -3.14 10.50 26.58
N PHE A 97 -3.15 10.10 25.32
CA PHE A 97 -3.89 10.73 24.26
C PHE A 97 -4.59 9.66 23.41
N PHE A 98 -5.90 9.81 23.21
CA PHE A 98 -6.67 9.02 22.28
C PHE A 98 -7.07 9.85 21.07
N MET A 99 -6.96 9.27 19.89
CA MET A 99 -7.65 9.76 18.68
C MET A 99 -8.87 8.89 18.45
N TRP A 100 -10.03 9.51 18.31
CA TRP A 100 -11.31 8.84 18.10
C TRP A 100 -11.81 9.08 16.67
N GLN A 101 -12.71 8.25 16.16
CA GLN A 101 -13.46 8.57 14.95
C GLN A 101 -14.34 9.82 15.14
N ASP A 102 -14.86 10.01 16.35
CA ASP A 102 -15.58 11.22 16.73
C ASP A 102 -14.60 12.39 16.88
N ARG A 103 -14.69 13.36 15.95
CA ARG A 103 -13.84 14.56 15.94
C ARG A 103 -13.96 15.35 17.26
N ALA A 104 -15.17 15.49 17.84
CA ALA A 104 -15.35 16.24 19.07
C ALA A 104 -14.62 15.60 20.26
N ARG A 105 -14.62 14.27 20.35
CA ARG A 105 -13.84 13.53 21.35
C ARG A 105 -12.34 13.72 21.13
N THR A 106 -11.86 13.66 19.89
CA THR A 106 -10.44 13.91 19.56
C THR A 106 -10.02 15.32 19.93
N LEU A 107 -10.84 16.34 19.64
CA LEU A 107 -10.57 17.73 20.07
C LEU A 107 -10.49 17.89 21.57
N ALA A 108 -11.36 17.20 22.34
CA ALA A 108 -11.31 17.21 23.80
C ALA A 108 -10.02 16.56 24.34
N GLU A 109 -9.50 15.52 23.68
CA GLU A 109 -8.22 14.90 24.03
C GLU A 109 -7.04 15.85 23.72
N ILE A 110 -7.03 16.50 22.55
CA ILE A 110 -5.99 17.48 22.17
C ILE A 110 -5.98 18.65 23.15
N ALA A 111 -7.14 19.17 23.53
CA ALA A 111 -7.27 20.29 24.45
C ALA A 111 -6.66 20.06 25.84
N LYS A 112 -6.43 18.79 26.24
CA LYS A 112 -5.70 18.45 27.47
C LYS A 112 -4.23 18.86 27.42
N PHE A 113 -3.68 19.03 26.21
CA PHE A 113 -2.28 19.35 25.95
C PHE A 113 -2.11 20.79 25.45
N SER A 114 -2.96 21.23 24.52
CA SER A 114 -3.00 22.61 24.01
C SER A 114 -4.40 22.94 23.49
N ARG A 115 -4.93 24.09 23.98
CA ARG A 115 -6.19 24.64 23.45
C ARG A 115 -6.02 25.15 22.02
N HIS A 116 -4.89 25.79 21.74
CA HIS A 116 -4.55 26.26 20.40
C HIS A 116 -4.56 25.08 19.39
N ASP A 117 -3.91 23.99 19.74
CA ASP A 117 -3.85 22.81 18.87
C ASP A 117 -5.24 22.21 18.61
N ALA A 118 -6.12 22.21 19.60
CA ALA A 118 -7.49 21.77 19.43
C ALA A 118 -8.29 22.71 18.50
N GLU A 119 -8.00 24.03 18.51
CA GLU A 119 -8.65 25.01 17.64
C GLU A 119 -8.20 24.89 16.18
N VAL A 120 -6.91 24.58 15.93
CA VAL A 120 -6.36 24.48 14.57
C VAL A 120 -6.52 23.09 13.94
N TYR A 121 -6.70 22.04 14.75
CA TYR A 121 -6.78 20.66 14.30
C TYR A 121 -7.82 20.42 13.19
N PRO A 122 -9.05 20.98 13.22
CA PRO A 122 -10.00 20.80 12.13
C PRO A 122 -9.49 21.31 10.78
N ALA A 123 -8.82 22.48 10.77
CA ALA A 123 -8.26 23.02 9.54
C ALA A 123 -7.08 22.20 9.01
N TYR A 124 -6.27 21.62 9.90
CA TYR A 124 -5.22 20.65 9.57
C TYR A 124 -5.80 19.39 8.92
N GLU A 125 -6.81 18.78 9.55
CA GLU A 125 -7.46 17.56 9.08
C GLU A 125 -8.13 17.79 7.71
N ASP A 126 -8.91 18.86 7.56
CA ASP A 126 -9.56 19.23 6.31
C ASP A 126 -8.52 19.49 5.18
N ARG A 127 -7.36 20.07 5.52
CA ARG A 127 -6.25 20.26 4.57
C ARG A 127 -5.67 18.92 4.09
N LEU A 128 -5.39 18.02 5.02
CA LEU A 128 -4.87 16.69 4.68
C LEU A 128 -5.89 15.89 3.86
N GLU A 129 -7.15 15.91 4.23
CA GLU A 129 -8.21 15.26 3.47
C GLU A 129 -8.27 15.79 2.04
N ARG A 130 -8.27 17.10 1.88
CA ARG A 130 -8.29 17.74 0.56
C ARG A 130 -7.10 17.35 -0.31
N LEU A 131 -5.89 17.38 0.23
CA LEU A 131 -4.67 17.02 -0.49
C LEU A 131 -4.62 15.51 -0.78
N SER A 132 -5.05 14.67 0.16
CA SER A 132 -5.09 13.21 -0.03
C SER A 132 -6.02 12.80 -1.17
N GLN A 133 -7.19 13.44 -1.31
CA GLN A 133 -8.12 13.18 -2.43
C GLN A 133 -7.48 13.41 -3.80
N VAL A 134 -6.67 14.47 -3.93
CA VAL A 134 -5.96 14.79 -5.18
C VAL A 134 -4.89 13.75 -5.48
N VAL A 135 -4.07 13.40 -4.48
CA VAL A 135 -2.95 12.46 -4.67
C VAL A 135 -3.46 11.04 -4.86
N GLU A 136 -4.47 10.61 -4.11
CA GLU A 136 -5.07 9.27 -4.24
C GLU A 136 -5.60 9.02 -5.66
N ALA A 137 -6.21 10.04 -6.28
CA ALA A 137 -6.67 9.93 -7.66
C ALA A 137 -5.54 9.63 -8.67
N LEU A 138 -4.28 9.89 -8.31
CA LEU A 138 -3.10 9.61 -9.12
C LEU A 138 -2.59 8.17 -8.95
N LEU A 139 -2.88 7.50 -7.83
CA LEU A 139 -2.37 6.16 -7.53
C LEU A 139 -2.78 5.09 -8.56
N LEU A 140 -3.95 5.26 -9.18
CA LEU A 140 -4.48 4.35 -10.21
C LEU A 140 -4.22 4.85 -11.64
N THR A 141 -3.35 5.84 -11.83
CA THR A 141 -3.03 6.37 -13.15
C THR A 141 -1.60 6.06 -13.55
N THR A 142 -1.41 5.76 -14.83
CA THR A 142 -0.05 5.66 -15.37
C THR A 142 0.58 7.04 -15.38
N PRO A 143 1.76 7.23 -14.77
CA PRO A 143 2.46 8.51 -14.83
C PRO A 143 2.74 8.91 -16.28
N PRO A 144 2.60 10.20 -16.65
CA PRO A 144 2.99 10.66 -17.97
C PRO A 144 4.50 10.49 -18.15
N ARG A 145 4.90 10.12 -19.37
CA ARG A 145 6.32 9.93 -19.71
C ARG A 145 7.07 11.27 -19.67
N PHE A 146 8.22 11.31 -19.02
CA PHE A 146 9.08 12.49 -18.96
C PHE A 146 10.49 12.18 -19.54
N PRO A 147 11.02 12.97 -20.48
CA PRO A 147 10.31 14.00 -21.26
C PRO A 147 9.23 13.38 -22.16
N PRO A 148 8.20 14.16 -22.57
CA PRO A 148 7.16 13.65 -23.45
C PRO A 148 7.76 13.29 -24.82
N ALA A 149 7.40 12.11 -25.35
CA ALA A 149 7.92 11.59 -26.61
C ALA A 149 6.93 11.70 -27.77
N GLY A 150 5.66 12.04 -27.49
CA GLY A 150 4.63 12.14 -28.51
C GLY A 150 3.33 12.79 -28.05
N PRO A 151 2.36 12.96 -28.98
CA PRO A 151 1.07 13.62 -28.67
C PRO A 151 0.27 12.92 -27.54
N GLY A 152 0.40 11.60 -27.41
CA GLY A 152 -0.27 10.84 -26.34
C GLY A 152 0.21 11.25 -24.96
N ASP A 153 1.53 11.42 -24.79
CA ASP A 153 2.13 11.87 -23.52
C ASP A 153 1.63 13.28 -23.15
N LEU A 154 1.48 14.16 -24.16
CA LEU A 154 0.97 15.52 -23.96
C LEU A 154 -0.48 15.50 -23.46
N ILE A 155 -1.31 14.60 -23.99
CA ILE A 155 -2.68 14.39 -23.51
C ILE A 155 -2.67 13.93 -22.05
N ASP A 156 -1.76 13.08 -21.64
CA ASP A 156 -1.69 12.61 -20.25
C ASP A 156 -1.22 13.72 -19.30
N TYR A 157 -0.33 14.62 -19.72
CA TYR A 157 -0.02 15.86 -18.99
C TYR A 157 -1.24 16.78 -18.85
N LEU A 158 -2.03 16.94 -19.92
CA LEU A 158 -3.25 17.74 -19.87
C LEU A 158 -4.30 17.14 -18.91
N LYS A 159 -4.45 15.81 -18.90
CA LYS A 159 -5.31 15.12 -17.93
C LYS A 159 -4.84 15.34 -16.49
N LEU A 160 -3.53 15.25 -16.24
CA LEU A 160 -2.93 15.53 -14.94
C LEU A 160 -3.19 16.97 -14.51
N ALA A 161 -2.92 17.94 -15.39
CA ALA A 161 -3.18 19.35 -15.14
C ALA A 161 -4.67 19.63 -14.88
N ALA A 162 -5.57 18.98 -15.61
CA ALA A 162 -7.00 19.09 -15.41
C ALA A 162 -7.45 18.58 -14.01
N ARG A 163 -6.83 17.53 -13.48
CA ARG A 163 -7.09 17.05 -12.12
C ARG A 163 -6.62 18.02 -11.05
N MET A 164 -5.51 18.72 -11.31
CA MET A 164 -4.95 19.71 -10.38
C MET A 164 -5.61 21.07 -10.49
N ARG A 165 -6.44 21.34 -11.53
CA ARG A 165 -7.09 22.64 -11.79
C ARG A 165 -7.97 23.13 -10.64
N GLY A 166 -8.49 22.22 -9.81
CA GLY A 166 -9.33 22.57 -8.65
C GLY A 166 -8.55 23.01 -7.42
N LEU A 167 -7.21 22.99 -7.47
CA LEU A 167 -6.36 23.45 -6.36
C LEU A 167 -6.10 24.94 -6.48
N SER A 168 -6.22 25.65 -5.36
CA SER A 168 -5.76 27.04 -5.23
C SER A 168 -4.22 27.11 -5.28
N GLY A 169 -3.66 28.31 -5.51
CA GLY A 169 -2.20 28.49 -5.45
C GLY A 169 -1.60 28.09 -4.09
N ALA A 170 -2.30 28.35 -3.00
CA ALA A 170 -1.87 27.94 -1.66
C ALA A 170 -1.88 26.41 -1.47
N GLU A 171 -2.88 25.70 -2.02
CA GLU A 171 -2.92 24.24 -1.99
C GLU A 171 -1.83 23.62 -2.87
N MET A 172 -1.50 24.22 -4.00
CA MET A 172 -0.38 23.78 -4.84
C MET A 172 0.96 23.92 -4.10
N VAL A 173 1.19 25.04 -3.42
CA VAL A 173 2.38 25.23 -2.58
C VAL A 173 2.41 24.20 -1.44
N ALA A 174 1.28 23.97 -0.76
CA ALA A 174 1.17 22.97 0.30
C ALA A 174 1.46 21.56 -0.22
N LEU A 175 0.99 21.22 -1.43
CA LEU A 175 1.26 19.92 -2.06
C LEU A 175 2.76 19.75 -2.35
N VAL A 176 3.44 20.75 -2.89
CA VAL A 176 4.89 20.69 -3.11
C VAL A 176 5.64 20.53 -1.79
N LYS A 177 5.27 21.32 -0.77
CA LYS A 177 5.87 21.24 0.57
C LYS A 177 5.75 19.82 1.14
N ILE A 178 4.55 19.21 1.11
CA ILE A 178 4.30 17.90 1.72
C ILE A 178 5.11 16.78 1.06
N PHE A 179 5.50 16.91 -0.22
CA PHE A 179 6.39 15.96 -0.88
C PHE A 179 7.86 16.10 -0.48
N THR A 180 8.26 17.25 0.07
CA THR A 180 9.67 17.57 0.34
C THR A 180 9.99 17.74 1.81
N GLN A 181 9.04 18.21 2.62
CA GLN A 181 9.21 18.42 4.05
C GLN A 181 9.29 17.10 4.84
N SER A 182 9.87 17.18 6.01
CA SER A 182 9.73 16.16 7.04
C SER A 182 8.35 16.28 7.74
N ALA A 183 7.87 15.18 8.32
CA ALA A 183 6.65 15.19 9.12
C ALA A 183 6.75 16.18 10.30
N ALA A 184 7.92 16.28 10.92
CA ALA A 184 8.15 17.21 12.02
C ALA A 184 8.00 18.67 11.57
N GLU A 185 8.67 19.09 10.47
CA GLU A 185 8.54 20.44 9.92
C GLU A 185 7.09 20.76 9.53
N PHE A 186 6.39 19.81 8.92
CA PHE A 186 5.00 19.99 8.55
C PHE A 186 4.09 20.15 9.76
N LEU A 187 4.29 19.36 10.84
CA LEU A 187 3.51 19.45 12.07
C LEU A 187 3.85 20.70 12.90
N ASP A 188 5.10 21.18 12.86
CA ASP A 188 5.54 22.40 13.52
C ASP A 188 4.86 23.67 12.93
N GLU A 189 4.37 23.61 11.67
CA GLU A 189 3.58 24.70 11.05
C GLU A 189 2.16 24.80 11.64
N TRP A 190 1.66 23.76 12.31
CA TRP A 190 0.29 23.64 12.79
C TRP A 190 0.16 23.64 14.31
N PHE A 191 1.06 22.93 15.00
CA PHE A 191 0.90 22.56 16.40
C PHE A 191 2.06 23.04 17.27
N GLU A 192 1.75 23.40 18.53
CA GLU A 192 2.74 23.78 19.53
C GLU A 192 3.07 22.64 20.51
N SER A 193 2.11 21.77 20.81
CA SER A 193 2.28 20.66 21.77
C SER A 193 3.12 19.52 21.20
N GLU A 194 4.22 19.18 21.88
CA GLU A 194 5.06 18.03 21.51
C GLU A 194 4.27 16.70 21.56
N GLN A 195 3.35 16.54 22.51
CA GLN A 195 2.55 15.34 22.64
C GLN A 195 1.62 15.13 21.43
N VAL A 196 1.00 16.22 20.94
CA VAL A 196 0.17 16.20 19.73
C VAL A 196 1.04 15.88 18.51
N LYS A 197 2.15 16.60 18.33
CA LYS A 197 3.07 16.39 17.20
C LYS A 197 3.66 14.98 17.17
N VAL A 198 4.12 14.45 18.31
CA VAL A 198 4.66 13.07 18.38
C VAL A 198 3.60 12.05 18.00
N THR A 199 2.37 12.20 18.50
CA THR A 199 1.28 11.28 18.16
C THR A 199 0.96 11.30 16.67
N LEU A 200 0.80 12.48 16.07
CA LEU A 200 0.48 12.62 14.65
C LEU A 200 1.65 12.22 13.73
N SER A 201 2.90 12.39 14.19
CA SER A 201 4.09 12.06 13.39
C SER A 201 4.29 10.55 13.18
N THR A 202 3.59 9.70 13.95
CA THR A 202 3.70 8.24 13.80
C THR A 202 3.30 7.78 12.40
N ASP A 203 2.27 8.39 11.81
CA ASP A 203 1.86 8.09 10.44
C ASP A 203 2.91 8.52 9.39
N GLY A 204 3.78 9.46 9.73
CA GLY A 204 4.88 9.89 8.86
C GLY A 204 6.07 8.91 8.79
N VAL A 205 6.13 7.90 9.67
CA VAL A 205 7.26 6.97 9.72
C VAL A 205 6.87 5.50 9.48
N ILE A 206 5.59 5.17 9.39
CA ILE A 206 5.14 3.81 9.10
C ILE A 206 5.57 3.40 7.69
N GLY A 207 6.34 2.32 7.59
CA GLY A 207 6.85 1.82 6.31
C GLY A 207 8.00 2.64 5.70
N ALA A 208 8.50 3.65 6.39
CA ALA A 208 9.64 4.46 5.97
C ALA A 208 10.94 4.02 6.66
N ASN A 209 12.04 4.07 5.92
CA ASN A 209 13.38 3.90 6.49
C ASN A 209 13.93 5.27 6.90
N GLY A 210 13.29 5.91 7.87
CA GLY A 210 13.65 7.23 8.36
C GLY A 210 12.87 7.62 9.61
N GLY A 211 13.25 8.72 10.25
CA GLY A 211 12.55 9.29 11.39
C GLY A 211 11.63 10.47 10.97
N PRO A 212 10.85 11.03 11.91
CA PRO A 212 9.91 12.10 11.61
C PRO A 212 10.56 13.40 11.11
N ARG A 213 11.87 13.55 11.28
CA ARG A 213 12.69 14.68 10.77
C ARG A 213 13.38 14.38 9.43
N SER A 214 13.18 13.18 8.86
CA SER A 214 13.72 12.86 7.54
C SER A 214 12.91 13.52 6.43
N PRO A 215 13.55 14.13 5.40
CA PRO A 215 12.83 14.74 4.28
C PRO A 215 11.88 13.76 3.60
N GLY A 216 10.71 14.25 3.17
CA GLY A 216 9.68 13.46 2.49
C GLY A 216 8.75 12.67 3.42
N THR A 217 8.97 12.67 4.74
CA THR A 217 8.09 11.93 5.66
C THR A 217 6.73 12.59 5.86
N ALA A 218 6.57 13.87 5.53
CA ALA A 218 5.25 14.52 5.46
C ALA A 218 4.36 13.90 4.36
N TYR A 219 4.95 13.44 3.24
CA TYR A 219 4.19 12.69 2.23
C TYR A 219 3.69 11.35 2.78
N ILE A 220 4.49 10.67 3.60
CA ILE A 220 4.08 9.39 4.20
C ILE A 220 2.87 9.60 5.13
N LEU A 221 2.88 10.68 5.92
CA LEU A 221 1.75 11.09 6.74
C LEU A 221 0.50 11.33 5.87
N LEU A 222 0.62 12.09 4.77
CA LEU A 222 -0.46 12.30 3.81
C LEU A 222 -0.95 10.97 3.21
N HIS A 223 -0.02 10.07 2.85
CA HIS A 223 -0.34 8.77 2.28
C HIS A 223 -1.24 7.94 3.19
N HIS A 224 -1.01 7.98 4.49
CA HIS A 224 -1.82 7.27 5.48
C HIS A 224 -3.22 7.88 5.71
N CYS A 225 -3.46 9.11 5.24
CA CYS A 225 -4.79 9.72 5.19
C CYS A 225 -5.60 9.32 3.95
N MET A 226 -4.96 8.58 2.99
CA MET A 226 -5.64 8.05 1.81
C MET A 226 -6.34 6.74 2.14
N GLY A 227 -7.23 6.31 1.25
CA GLY A 227 -8.00 5.10 1.46
C GLY A 227 -9.02 5.23 2.59
N GLY A 228 -9.44 4.09 3.14
CA GLY A 228 -10.43 4.07 4.22
C GLY A 228 -11.01 2.68 4.47
N VAL A 229 -11.90 2.61 5.45
CA VAL A 229 -12.62 1.38 5.84
C VAL A 229 -14.08 1.73 6.08
N ALA A 230 -14.98 0.85 5.63
CA ALA A 230 -16.43 0.99 5.83
C ALA A 230 -17.00 2.34 5.33
N GLY A 231 -16.44 2.89 4.23
CA GLY A 231 -16.87 4.18 3.66
C GLY A 231 -16.33 5.42 4.37
N HIS A 232 -15.51 5.26 5.41
CA HIS A 232 -14.86 6.35 6.13
C HIS A 232 -13.41 6.51 5.67
N ARG A 233 -13.09 7.68 5.09
CA ARG A 233 -11.75 8.02 4.59
C ARG A 233 -10.77 8.18 5.76
N GLY A 234 -9.52 7.77 5.53
CA GLY A 234 -8.43 7.87 6.52
C GLY A 234 -8.57 6.91 7.71
N LEU A 235 -9.66 6.13 7.75
CA LEU A 235 -9.89 5.18 8.83
C LEU A 235 -9.14 3.88 8.57
N TRP A 236 -8.53 3.36 9.63
CA TRP A 236 -7.84 2.07 9.62
C TRP A 236 -8.72 0.99 10.25
N GLY A 237 -8.53 -0.25 9.83
CA GLY A 237 -9.33 -1.36 10.30
C GLY A 237 -8.54 -2.62 10.59
N PHE A 238 -9.11 -3.43 11.48
CA PHE A 238 -8.65 -4.78 11.75
C PHE A 238 -9.34 -5.77 10.81
N VAL A 239 -8.54 -6.53 10.08
CA VAL A 239 -9.07 -7.62 9.25
C VAL A 239 -9.41 -8.80 10.14
N ARG A 240 -10.63 -9.32 10.03
CA ARG A 240 -11.04 -10.53 10.76
C ARG A 240 -10.19 -11.72 10.30
N GLY A 241 -9.56 -12.38 11.25
CA GLY A 241 -8.57 -13.44 11.00
C GLY A 241 -7.14 -12.93 10.76
N GLY A 242 -6.92 -11.61 10.90
CA GLY A 242 -5.63 -10.93 10.68
C GLY A 242 -5.34 -10.64 9.22
N MET A 243 -4.22 -10.00 8.94
CA MET A 243 -3.86 -9.54 7.59
C MET A 243 -3.72 -10.67 6.57
N GLY A 244 -3.44 -11.90 7.01
CA GLY A 244 -3.43 -13.07 6.13
C GLY A 244 -4.76 -13.31 5.43
N ALA A 245 -5.88 -13.00 6.08
CA ALA A 245 -7.21 -13.17 5.50
C ALA A 245 -7.44 -12.28 4.25
N VAL A 246 -6.77 -11.13 4.14
CA VAL A 246 -6.78 -10.32 2.89
C VAL A 246 -6.20 -11.15 1.75
N SER A 247 -5.01 -11.70 1.97
CA SER A 247 -4.29 -12.46 0.95
C SER A 247 -4.98 -13.77 0.61
N ASP A 248 -5.57 -14.41 1.60
CA ASP A 248 -6.36 -15.64 1.41
C ASP A 248 -7.61 -15.38 0.57
N ALA A 249 -8.32 -14.27 0.82
CA ALA A 249 -9.48 -13.86 0.02
C ALA A 249 -9.10 -13.56 -1.43
N ILE A 250 -7.98 -12.84 -1.66
CA ILE A 250 -7.49 -12.56 -3.02
C ILE A 250 -7.08 -13.87 -3.71
N ALA A 251 -6.37 -14.75 -3.01
CA ALA A 251 -5.94 -16.05 -3.55
C ALA A 251 -7.15 -16.94 -3.88
N ALA A 252 -8.18 -16.94 -3.06
CA ALA A 252 -9.42 -17.68 -3.31
C ALA A 252 -10.14 -17.13 -4.54
N SER A 253 -10.25 -15.81 -4.68
CA SER A 253 -10.81 -15.16 -5.88
C SER A 253 -10.01 -15.52 -7.14
N ALA A 254 -8.67 -15.47 -7.06
CA ALA A 254 -7.80 -15.85 -8.17
C ALA A 254 -7.97 -17.31 -8.58
N ARG A 255 -8.04 -18.25 -7.62
CA ARG A 255 -8.30 -19.68 -7.88
C ARG A 255 -9.68 -19.90 -8.48
N ALA A 256 -10.71 -19.23 -7.98
CA ALA A 256 -12.06 -19.31 -8.53
C ALA A 256 -12.12 -18.85 -10.00
N ALA A 257 -11.24 -17.92 -10.39
CA ALA A 257 -11.07 -17.47 -11.77
C ALA A 257 -10.15 -18.39 -12.61
N GLY A 258 -9.58 -19.45 -12.04
CA GLY A 258 -8.74 -20.43 -12.75
C GLY A 258 -7.22 -20.22 -12.63
N ALA A 259 -6.74 -19.30 -11.79
CA ALA A 259 -5.31 -19.17 -11.53
C ALA A 259 -4.78 -20.37 -10.72
N ALA A 260 -3.64 -20.92 -11.14
CA ALA A 260 -2.87 -21.86 -10.34
C ALA A 260 -1.96 -21.08 -9.36
N ILE A 261 -1.96 -21.48 -8.09
CA ILE A 261 -1.08 -20.92 -7.06
C ILE A 261 -0.29 -22.08 -6.45
N ARG A 262 1.03 -22.03 -6.59
CA ARG A 262 1.97 -23.02 -6.06
C ARG A 262 2.83 -22.36 -4.98
N THR A 263 2.69 -22.84 -3.77
CA THR A 263 3.53 -22.48 -2.61
C THR A 263 4.71 -23.44 -2.51
N ALA A 264 5.67 -23.17 -1.60
CA ALA A 264 6.92 -23.91 -1.47
C ALA A 264 7.65 -24.09 -2.82
N ALA A 265 7.59 -23.07 -3.68
CA ALA A 265 8.12 -23.07 -5.03
C ALA A 265 9.06 -21.87 -5.27
N PRO A 266 10.22 -21.82 -4.59
CA PRO A 266 11.16 -20.70 -4.72
C PRO A 266 11.74 -20.68 -6.13
N VAL A 267 11.64 -19.50 -6.79
CA VAL A 267 12.25 -19.26 -8.09
C VAL A 267 13.71 -18.87 -7.90
N ALA A 268 14.60 -19.60 -8.54
CA ALA A 268 16.04 -19.37 -8.53
C ALA A 268 16.50 -18.45 -9.67
N GLN A 269 15.85 -18.55 -10.85
CA GLN A 269 16.30 -17.81 -12.03
C GLN A 269 15.15 -17.51 -13.00
N VAL A 270 15.23 -16.37 -13.67
CA VAL A 270 14.42 -16.01 -14.84
C VAL A 270 15.27 -16.20 -16.10
N LEU A 271 14.80 -17.01 -17.04
CA LEU A 271 15.49 -17.26 -18.30
C LEU A 271 15.09 -16.24 -19.36
N VAL A 272 16.10 -15.62 -19.99
CA VAL A 272 15.93 -14.63 -21.05
C VAL A 272 16.48 -15.15 -22.36
N ARG A 273 15.74 -14.97 -23.45
CA ARG A 273 16.15 -15.29 -24.82
C ARG A 273 15.73 -14.15 -25.75
N GLY A 274 16.66 -13.61 -26.52
CA GLY A 274 16.38 -12.50 -27.45
C GLY A 274 15.77 -11.27 -26.75
N GLY A 275 16.28 -10.91 -25.57
CA GLY A 275 15.79 -9.76 -24.80
C GLY A 275 14.42 -9.97 -24.10
N ARG A 276 13.86 -11.19 -24.14
CA ARG A 276 12.54 -11.49 -23.55
C ARG A 276 12.64 -12.61 -22.52
N ALA A 277 12.07 -12.40 -21.33
CA ALA A 277 11.87 -13.43 -20.34
C ALA A 277 10.82 -14.43 -20.86
N TRP A 278 11.14 -15.73 -20.81
CA TRP A 278 10.28 -16.80 -21.37
C TRP A 278 10.03 -17.99 -20.45
N ALA A 279 10.86 -18.17 -19.42
CA ALA A 279 10.70 -19.24 -18.45
C ALA A 279 11.30 -18.85 -17.10
N VAL A 280 10.94 -19.58 -16.06
CA VAL A 280 11.57 -19.53 -14.74
C VAL A 280 12.14 -20.92 -14.41
N VAL A 281 13.19 -20.93 -13.58
CA VAL A 281 13.76 -22.15 -12.99
C VAL A 281 13.56 -22.07 -11.48
N LEU A 282 12.99 -23.12 -10.89
CA LEU A 282 12.86 -23.24 -9.45
C LEU A 282 14.17 -23.72 -8.83
N GLU A 283 14.35 -23.53 -7.52
CA GLU A 283 15.49 -24.09 -6.78
C GLU A 283 15.56 -25.61 -6.87
N SER A 284 14.44 -26.29 -7.11
CA SER A 284 14.38 -27.74 -7.40
C SER A 284 14.97 -28.14 -8.75
N GLY A 285 15.31 -27.19 -9.61
CA GLY A 285 15.73 -27.41 -11.00
C GLY A 285 14.57 -27.51 -12.00
N GLU A 286 13.31 -27.51 -11.56
CA GLU A 286 12.15 -27.53 -12.46
C GLU A 286 12.10 -26.25 -13.30
N ARG A 287 12.02 -26.40 -14.64
CA ARG A 287 11.83 -25.30 -15.56
C ARG A 287 10.36 -25.17 -15.95
N ILE A 288 9.80 -23.97 -15.85
CA ILE A 288 8.42 -23.68 -16.19
C ILE A 288 8.38 -22.54 -17.23
N GLU A 289 7.74 -22.80 -18.38
CA GLU A 289 7.64 -21.86 -19.49
C GLU A 289 6.38 -20.99 -19.38
N GLY A 290 6.53 -19.69 -19.64
CA GLY A 290 5.44 -18.72 -19.61
C GLY A 290 5.54 -17.72 -20.76
N GLY A 291 4.39 -17.25 -21.25
CA GLY A 291 4.31 -16.23 -22.28
C GLY A 291 4.77 -14.84 -21.80
N ALA A 292 4.51 -14.54 -20.53
CA ALA A 292 4.99 -13.36 -19.81
C ALA A 292 5.46 -13.78 -18.41
N ILE A 293 6.47 -13.10 -17.90
CA ILE A 293 6.95 -13.26 -16.52
C ILE A 293 6.80 -11.92 -15.81
N ALA A 294 6.03 -11.92 -14.73
CA ALA A 294 5.86 -10.75 -13.87
C ALA A 294 6.45 -11.05 -12.49
N SER A 295 7.26 -10.15 -11.97
CA SER A 295 7.82 -10.28 -10.63
C SER A 295 7.14 -9.29 -9.68
N ASN A 296 6.62 -9.81 -8.57
CA ASN A 296 6.10 -9.04 -7.44
C ASN A 296 7.11 -9.01 -6.27
N LEU A 297 8.35 -9.36 -6.53
CA LEU A 297 9.43 -9.32 -5.55
C LEU A 297 10.05 -7.93 -5.48
N ASP A 298 10.81 -7.71 -4.42
CA ASP A 298 11.68 -6.54 -4.32
C ASP A 298 12.54 -6.39 -5.60
N PRO A 299 12.68 -5.17 -6.15
CA PRO A 299 13.46 -4.95 -7.38
C PRO A 299 14.90 -5.46 -7.29
N LYS A 300 15.58 -5.33 -6.13
CA LYS A 300 16.94 -5.85 -5.96
C LYS A 300 16.96 -7.38 -6.08
N VAL A 301 15.97 -8.07 -5.53
CA VAL A 301 15.86 -9.53 -5.69
C VAL A 301 15.62 -9.88 -7.15
N THR A 302 14.68 -9.21 -7.80
CA THR A 302 14.33 -9.47 -9.20
C THR A 302 15.52 -9.26 -10.12
N PHE A 303 16.17 -8.07 -10.03
CA PHE A 303 17.20 -7.68 -11.01
C PHE A 303 18.61 -8.14 -10.64
N LEU A 304 18.94 -8.29 -9.34
CA LEU A 304 20.30 -8.63 -8.91
C LEU A 304 20.47 -10.11 -8.54
N ARG A 305 19.36 -10.89 -8.43
CA ARG A 305 19.45 -12.29 -8.05
C ARG A 305 18.82 -13.25 -9.06
N LEU A 306 17.68 -12.85 -9.67
CA LEU A 306 16.93 -13.74 -10.57
C LEU A 306 17.31 -13.57 -12.04
N LEU A 307 17.91 -12.42 -12.41
CA LEU A 307 18.37 -12.12 -13.75
C LEU A 307 19.90 -12.11 -13.80
N GLU A 308 20.46 -12.60 -14.90
CA GLU A 308 21.89 -12.45 -15.15
C GLU A 308 22.19 -10.99 -15.57
N GLU A 309 23.29 -10.42 -15.07
CA GLU A 309 23.70 -9.02 -15.30
C GLU A 309 23.72 -8.63 -16.78
N ARG A 310 24.13 -9.55 -17.67
CA ARG A 310 24.15 -9.33 -19.14
C ARG A 310 22.78 -9.03 -19.77
N HIS A 311 21.69 -9.23 -19.04
CA HIS A 311 20.32 -8.95 -19.49
C HIS A 311 19.77 -7.62 -18.97
N LEU A 312 20.56 -6.91 -18.17
CA LEU A 312 20.21 -5.58 -17.66
C LEU A 312 20.75 -4.49 -18.61
N PRO A 313 20.07 -3.33 -18.70
CA PRO A 313 20.50 -2.20 -19.54
C PRO A 313 21.78 -1.54 -19.03
#